data_93766400fc4d10db5b9f0a4ffee57fa0
#
_entry.id   93766400fc4d10db5b9f0a4ffee57fa0
#
_cell.length_a   1.000
_cell.length_b   1.000
_cell.length_c   1.000
_cell.angle_alpha   90.00
_cell.angle_beta   90.00
_cell.angle_gamma   90.00
#
_symmetry.space_group_name_H-M   'P 1'
#
loop_
_entity.id
_entity.type
_entity.pdbx_description
1 polymer ?
#
loop_
_entity_poly.entity_id
_entity_poly.type
_entity_poly.pdbx_seq_one_letter_code
_entity_poly.pdbx_strand_id
1 'polypeptide(L)'
;MKKSVLLLAAAMLLTSVSAVAQNKIDKQGRRQGHWVRTDKDGSKIYEGTFVDGQETGTFTYYYHDGSVRIRNTYSEPGRVCRHEAYDEQGHLLATGTYNQRNRDGLWKFYNEQGRLVKEASYKMGVKHGPHIIYTSKGDTAEVANWADNHRHGRWWKRIGERGYITGVYVRGGLEGRLVEYDDNGLLIREGYYKDGFRHGSYRFFEDNHLTIDETWNHGTLSDRRVRLLTPDTEFVSIFDIACLAPQGKAKVVVYLKDGSKRVSHESSEALYDRLGSEHFAYANRKSRILVAMNCVQGSSKDAEGRDILILEPQPDFVIFHDEDGLKMVRSRQYEEDSPLEQLIRDKEK
;
A
#
# COMPACT_ATOMS: atom_id res chain seq x y z
N MET A 1 3.04 -16.88 103.81
CA MET A 1 3.99 -16.50 102.76
C MET A 1 4.01 -17.60 101.71
N LYS A 2 3.28 -17.44 100.60
CA LYS A 2 3.22 -18.45 99.56
C LYS A 2 3.87 -17.83 98.28
N LYS A 3 4.92 -18.46 97.82
CA LYS A 3 5.63 -18.06 96.60
C LYS A 3 4.89 -18.67 95.40
N SER A 4 4.31 -17.86 94.53
CA SER A 4 3.73 -18.28 93.26
C SER A 4 4.84 -18.37 92.19
N VAL A 5 5.01 -19.58 91.68
CA VAL A 5 5.89 -19.83 90.51
C VAL A 5 5.08 -19.61 89.25
N LEU A 6 5.43 -18.62 88.46
CA LEU A 6 4.90 -18.35 87.10
C LEU A 6 5.60 -19.28 86.14
N LEU A 7 4.90 -20.23 85.53
CA LEU A 7 5.36 -21.01 84.38
C LEU A 7 5.09 -20.20 83.10
N LEU A 8 6.15 -19.72 82.43
CA LEU A 8 6.08 -19.16 81.13
C LEU A 8 6.09 -20.33 80.11
N ALA A 9 4.94 -20.64 79.49
CA ALA A 9 4.90 -21.55 78.36
C ALA A 9 5.19 -20.76 77.09
N ALA A 10 6.43 -20.90 76.57
CA ALA A 10 6.78 -20.40 75.25
C ALA A 10 6.18 -21.31 74.19
N ALA A 11 5.06 -20.85 73.59
CA ALA A 11 4.52 -21.48 72.38
C ALA A 11 5.40 -21.15 71.21
N MET A 12 6.27 -22.07 70.83
CA MET A 12 6.99 -21.99 69.52
C MET A 12 5.94 -22.25 68.44
N LEU A 13 5.46 -21.18 67.77
CA LEU A 13 4.82 -21.29 66.45
C LEU A 13 5.86 -21.79 65.42
N LEU A 14 5.90 -23.09 65.20
CA LEU A 14 6.52 -23.68 64.03
C LEU A 14 5.70 -23.26 62.78
N THR A 15 6.05 -22.15 62.17
CA THR A 15 5.64 -21.87 60.79
C THR A 15 6.35 -22.88 59.93
N SER A 16 5.69 -23.96 59.58
CA SER A 16 6.14 -24.88 58.54
C SER A 16 6.10 -24.11 57.19
N VAL A 17 7.23 -23.53 56.84
CA VAL A 17 7.47 -23.16 55.45
C VAL A 17 7.48 -24.47 54.67
N SER A 18 6.33 -24.82 54.09
CA SER A 18 6.26 -25.90 53.13
C SER A 18 7.20 -25.54 51.99
N ALA A 19 8.41 -26.13 51.98
CA ALA A 19 9.28 -26.07 50.82
C ALA A 19 8.49 -26.71 49.66
N VAL A 20 7.90 -25.88 48.82
CA VAL A 20 7.24 -26.36 47.60
C VAL A 20 8.34 -26.99 46.76
N ALA A 21 8.29 -28.33 46.64
CA ALA A 21 9.26 -29.09 45.85
C ALA A 21 9.23 -28.59 44.42
N GLN A 22 10.34 -27.97 43.98
CA GLN A 22 10.50 -27.49 42.63
C GLN A 22 10.75 -28.67 41.67
N ASN A 23 10.26 -28.54 40.42
CA ASN A 23 10.55 -29.46 39.32
C ASN A 23 10.13 -30.92 39.54
N LYS A 24 8.95 -31.14 40.18
CA LYS A 24 8.43 -32.45 40.46
C LYS A 24 7.83 -33.15 39.25
N ILE A 25 8.14 -34.43 39.09
CA ILE A 25 7.54 -35.31 38.08
C ILE A 25 6.74 -36.41 38.77
N ASP A 26 5.52 -36.68 38.29
CA ASP A 26 4.69 -37.76 38.79
C ASP A 26 5.07 -39.16 38.24
N LYS A 27 4.39 -40.21 38.70
CA LYS A 27 4.67 -41.59 38.26
C LYS A 27 4.41 -41.84 36.77
N GLN A 28 3.65 -40.95 36.10
CA GLN A 28 3.36 -40.96 34.65
C GLN A 28 4.34 -40.12 33.82
N GLY A 29 5.38 -39.54 34.46
CA GLY A 29 6.36 -38.70 33.80
C GLY A 29 5.86 -37.26 33.51
N ARG A 30 4.72 -36.85 34.09
CA ARG A 30 4.12 -35.52 33.89
C ARG A 30 4.68 -34.52 34.91
N ARG A 31 4.90 -33.27 34.46
CA ARG A 31 5.32 -32.17 35.35
C ARG A 31 4.20 -31.80 36.33
N GLN A 32 4.56 -31.56 37.60
CA GLN A 32 3.65 -31.19 38.66
C GLN A 32 4.24 -30.06 39.52
N GLY A 33 3.37 -29.16 40.01
CA GLY A 33 3.75 -28.08 40.91
C GLY A 33 4.61 -26.97 40.25
N HIS A 34 5.29 -26.22 41.08
CA HIS A 34 6.13 -25.09 40.60
C HIS A 34 7.40 -25.59 39.93
N TRP A 35 7.68 -25.01 38.76
CA TRP A 35 8.85 -25.29 37.92
C TRP A 35 9.65 -24.04 37.64
N VAL A 36 10.96 -24.18 37.78
CA VAL A 36 11.95 -23.17 37.35
C VAL A 36 12.92 -23.85 36.42
N ARG A 37 13.17 -23.28 35.24
CA ARG A 37 14.20 -23.70 34.31
C ARG A 37 15.26 -22.61 34.21
N THR A 38 16.53 -23.00 34.36
CA THR A 38 17.69 -22.16 34.17
C THR A 38 18.48 -22.64 32.97
N ASP A 39 19.34 -21.78 32.43
CA ASP A 39 20.37 -22.12 31.47
C ASP A 39 21.64 -22.66 32.19
N LYS A 40 22.72 -22.83 31.43
CA LYS A 40 23.99 -23.35 31.96
C LYS A 40 24.67 -22.39 32.92
N ASP A 41 24.41 -21.10 32.84
CA ASP A 41 24.99 -20.03 33.65
C ASP A 41 24.16 -19.75 34.91
N GLY A 42 23.01 -20.48 35.07
CA GLY A 42 22.10 -20.32 36.19
C GLY A 42 21.04 -19.25 36.00
N SER A 43 21.02 -18.51 34.84
CA SER A 43 20.02 -17.51 34.54
C SER A 43 18.66 -18.17 34.29
N LYS A 44 17.58 -17.59 34.83
CA LYS A 44 16.24 -18.12 34.63
C LYS A 44 15.81 -18.00 33.17
N ILE A 45 15.35 -19.11 32.59
CA ILE A 45 14.68 -19.14 31.28
C ILE A 45 13.18 -18.94 31.45
N TYR A 46 12.58 -19.70 32.38
CA TYR A 46 11.17 -19.55 32.74
C TYR A 46 10.85 -20.09 34.12
N GLU A 47 9.74 -19.63 34.67
CA GLU A 47 9.09 -20.23 35.85
C GLU A 47 7.57 -20.28 35.64
N GLY A 48 6.91 -21.25 36.31
CA GLY A 48 5.48 -21.43 36.22
C GLY A 48 5.01 -22.69 36.93
N THR A 49 3.72 -22.95 36.93
CA THR A 49 3.10 -24.10 37.61
C THR A 49 2.51 -25.06 36.60
N PHE A 50 2.79 -26.35 36.80
CA PHE A 50 2.20 -27.44 36.02
C PHE A 50 1.22 -28.21 36.87
N VAL A 51 0.09 -28.63 36.28
CA VAL A 51 -0.86 -29.62 36.77
C VAL A 51 -1.05 -30.65 35.68
N ASP A 52 -0.77 -31.91 35.99
CA ASP A 52 -0.84 -33.04 35.05
C ASP A 52 -0.11 -32.81 33.72
N GLY A 53 1.05 -32.14 33.79
CA GLY A 53 1.89 -31.81 32.63
C GLY A 53 1.44 -30.58 31.85
N GLN A 54 0.31 -29.95 32.21
CA GLN A 54 -0.24 -28.77 31.59
C GLN A 54 0.13 -27.51 32.36
N GLU A 55 0.48 -26.43 31.61
CA GLU A 55 0.77 -25.12 32.18
C GLU A 55 -0.51 -24.53 32.79
N THR A 56 -0.41 -24.00 34.01
CA THR A 56 -1.54 -23.38 34.74
C THR A 56 -1.08 -22.12 35.47
N GLY A 57 -2.02 -21.23 35.78
CA GLY A 57 -1.69 -19.96 36.41
C GLY A 57 -0.81 -19.09 35.53
N THR A 58 0.20 -18.43 36.08
CA THR A 58 1.10 -17.55 35.37
C THR A 58 2.42 -18.23 35.06
N PHE A 59 2.80 -18.27 33.79
CA PHE A 59 4.12 -18.62 33.27
C PHE A 59 4.85 -17.37 32.89
N THR A 60 6.07 -17.18 33.45
CA THR A 60 6.95 -16.06 33.17
C THR A 60 8.22 -16.57 32.49
N TYR A 61 8.54 -15.99 31.36
CA TYR A 61 9.79 -16.22 30.61
C TYR A 61 10.67 -14.99 30.75
N TYR A 62 11.97 -15.19 30.82
CA TYR A 62 12.92 -14.15 31.10
C TYR A 62 13.93 -13.94 29.95
N TYR A 63 14.45 -12.76 29.84
CA TYR A 63 15.68 -12.47 29.14
C TYR A 63 16.90 -12.95 29.96
N HIS A 64 18.07 -12.93 29.38
CA HIS A 64 19.30 -13.39 30.06
C HIS A 64 19.68 -12.50 31.27
N ASP A 65 19.35 -11.21 31.23
CA ASP A 65 19.55 -10.25 32.31
C ASP A 65 18.56 -10.42 33.49
N GLY A 66 17.59 -11.33 33.35
CA GLY A 66 16.55 -11.60 34.34
C GLY A 66 15.29 -10.73 34.20
N SER A 67 15.25 -9.78 33.24
CA SER A 67 14.04 -9.03 32.96
C SER A 67 12.96 -9.92 32.32
N VAL A 68 11.68 -9.56 32.52
CA VAL A 68 10.54 -10.34 32.00
C VAL A 68 10.40 -10.14 30.50
N ARG A 69 10.48 -11.23 29.75
CA ARG A 69 10.26 -11.26 28.30
C ARG A 69 8.81 -11.57 27.91
N ILE A 70 8.20 -12.56 28.54
CA ILE A 70 6.84 -13.01 28.27
C ILE A 70 6.15 -13.37 29.57
N ARG A 71 4.87 -13.02 29.67
CA ARG A 71 3.97 -13.51 30.71
C ARG A 71 2.74 -14.11 30.07
N ASN A 72 2.50 -15.39 30.34
CA ASN A 72 1.30 -16.12 29.92
C ASN A 72 0.47 -16.46 31.15
N THR A 73 -0.75 -15.93 31.23
CA THR A 73 -1.68 -16.26 32.33
C THR A 73 -2.79 -17.17 31.79
N TYR A 74 -2.76 -18.42 32.19
CA TYR A 74 -3.66 -19.46 31.73
C TYR A 74 -5.02 -19.37 32.43
N SER A 75 -6.10 -19.23 31.64
CA SER A 75 -7.48 -19.40 32.10
C SER A 75 -7.97 -20.85 31.98
N GLU A 76 -7.41 -21.58 31.00
CA GLU A 76 -7.63 -23.01 30.81
C GLU A 76 -6.27 -23.70 30.70
N PRO A 77 -5.97 -24.68 31.58
CA PRO A 77 -4.65 -25.30 31.63
C PRO A 77 -4.16 -25.79 30.27
N GLY A 78 -2.94 -25.37 29.90
CA GLY A 78 -2.28 -25.72 28.62
C GLY A 78 -2.98 -25.26 27.33
N ARG A 79 -4.17 -24.65 27.44
CA ARG A 79 -5.00 -24.36 26.24
C ARG A 79 -5.20 -22.89 25.98
N VAL A 80 -5.74 -22.13 26.89
CA VAL A 80 -6.07 -20.72 26.74
C VAL A 80 -5.27 -19.86 27.68
N CYS A 81 -4.51 -18.90 27.16
CA CYS A 81 -3.81 -17.96 28.02
C CYS A 81 -3.85 -16.53 27.45
N ARG A 82 -3.93 -15.56 28.35
CA ARG A 82 -3.56 -14.18 28.06
C ARG A 82 -2.05 -14.10 27.92
N HIS A 83 -1.60 -13.50 26.83
CA HIS A 83 -0.20 -13.32 26.50
C HIS A 83 0.20 -11.85 26.63
N GLU A 84 1.33 -11.59 27.25
CA GLU A 84 1.98 -10.29 27.32
C GLU A 84 3.47 -10.48 26.97
N ALA A 85 3.97 -9.71 26.02
CA ALA A 85 5.39 -9.70 25.63
C ALA A 85 5.99 -8.32 25.93
N TYR A 86 7.23 -8.32 26.44
CA TYR A 86 7.93 -7.13 26.87
C TYR A 86 9.31 -7.07 26.20
N ASP A 87 9.89 -5.86 26.09
CA ASP A 87 11.31 -5.67 25.78
C ASP A 87 12.20 -5.82 27.04
N GLU A 88 13.52 -5.70 26.89
CA GLU A 88 14.47 -5.80 27.99
C GLU A 88 14.35 -4.66 29.00
N GLN A 89 13.75 -3.52 28.62
CA GLN A 89 13.46 -2.38 29.46
C GLN A 89 12.12 -2.50 30.22
N GLY A 90 11.34 -3.56 29.92
CA GLY A 90 10.05 -3.84 30.54
C GLY A 90 8.85 -3.13 29.89
N HIS A 91 9.05 -2.50 28.73
CA HIS A 91 7.92 -1.93 27.98
C HIS A 91 7.09 -3.04 27.33
N LEU A 92 5.77 -2.92 27.43
CA LEU A 92 4.84 -3.86 26.79
C LEU A 92 4.92 -3.71 25.25
N LEU A 93 5.27 -4.80 24.56
CA LEU A 93 5.35 -4.86 23.08
C LEU A 93 4.08 -5.42 22.45
N ALA A 94 3.47 -6.43 23.10
CA ALA A 94 2.27 -7.08 22.58
C ALA A 94 1.42 -7.68 23.68
N THR A 95 0.10 -7.67 23.49
CA THR A 95 -0.82 -8.44 24.33
C THR A 95 -1.96 -9.03 23.50
N GLY A 96 -2.46 -10.18 23.90
CA GLY A 96 -3.56 -10.88 23.26
C GLY A 96 -3.86 -12.20 23.92
N THR A 97 -4.64 -13.03 23.27
CA THR A 97 -5.00 -14.36 23.74
C THR A 97 -4.43 -15.42 22.81
N TYR A 98 -3.84 -16.45 23.37
CA TYR A 98 -3.59 -17.71 22.69
C TYR A 98 -4.65 -18.73 23.05
N ASN A 99 -5.15 -19.46 22.06
CA ASN A 99 -5.97 -20.64 22.21
C ASN A 99 -5.28 -21.79 21.45
N GLN A 100 -4.91 -22.87 22.16
CA GLN A 100 -4.12 -23.99 21.59
C GLN A 100 -2.86 -23.52 20.84
N ARG A 101 -2.13 -22.55 21.42
CA ARG A 101 -0.93 -21.90 20.85
C ARG A 101 -1.18 -21.05 19.58
N ASN A 102 -2.43 -20.89 19.16
CA ASN A 102 -2.82 -20.01 18.08
C ASN A 102 -3.29 -18.66 18.63
N ARG A 103 -2.95 -17.55 17.95
CA ARG A 103 -3.55 -16.26 18.28
C ARG A 103 -5.05 -16.32 18.11
N ASP A 104 -5.80 -15.82 19.09
CA ASP A 104 -7.27 -15.82 19.06
C ASP A 104 -7.81 -14.52 19.65
N GLY A 105 -8.88 -13.97 19.07
CA GLY A 105 -9.41 -12.68 19.48
C GLY A 105 -8.53 -11.48 19.11
N LEU A 106 -8.67 -10.39 19.84
CA LEU A 106 -7.98 -9.13 19.62
C LEU A 106 -6.55 -9.17 20.18
N TRP A 107 -5.60 -8.79 19.32
CA TRP A 107 -4.20 -8.57 19.67
C TRP A 107 -3.84 -7.10 19.52
N LYS A 108 -3.09 -6.56 20.48
CA LYS A 108 -2.58 -5.21 20.53
C LYS A 108 -1.06 -5.23 20.49
N PHE A 109 -0.47 -4.31 19.70
CA PHE A 109 0.97 -4.18 19.54
C PHE A 109 1.38 -2.75 19.84
N TYR A 110 2.48 -2.59 20.56
CA TYR A 110 2.98 -1.31 21.03
C TYR A 110 4.40 -1.08 20.51
N ASN A 111 4.81 0.18 20.41
CA ASN A 111 6.21 0.54 20.15
C ASN A 111 7.00 0.66 21.47
N GLU A 112 8.30 0.93 21.36
CA GLU A 112 9.22 1.10 22.50
C GLU A 112 8.81 2.22 23.46
N GLN A 113 8.03 3.20 23.02
CA GLN A 113 7.47 4.28 23.85
C GLN A 113 6.14 3.90 24.51
N GLY A 114 5.72 2.63 24.40
CA GLY A 114 4.46 2.12 24.98
C GLY A 114 3.20 2.59 24.26
N ARG A 115 3.32 3.21 23.04
CA ARG A 115 2.18 3.67 22.26
C ARG A 115 1.61 2.52 21.46
N LEU A 116 0.28 2.42 21.42
CA LEU A 116 -0.43 1.46 20.59
C LEU A 116 -0.19 1.79 19.11
N VAL A 117 0.38 0.84 18.35
CA VAL A 117 0.69 1.03 16.91
C VAL A 117 -0.18 0.16 16.02
N LYS A 118 -0.75 -0.93 16.58
CA LYS A 118 -1.58 -1.85 15.81
C LYS A 118 -2.54 -2.63 16.68
N GLU A 119 -3.75 -2.81 16.18
CA GLU A 119 -4.71 -3.82 16.63
C GLU A 119 -4.97 -4.82 15.50
N ALA A 120 -5.10 -6.10 15.85
CA ALA A 120 -5.33 -7.15 14.86
C ALA A 120 -6.16 -8.28 15.45
N SER A 121 -7.25 -8.63 14.79
CA SER A 121 -8.14 -9.71 15.21
C SER A 121 -7.77 -11.01 14.51
N TYR A 122 -7.81 -12.10 15.29
CA TYR A 122 -7.48 -13.45 14.85
C TYR A 122 -8.56 -14.43 15.28
N LYS A 123 -8.71 -15.49 14.49
CA LYS A 123 -9.50 -16.68 14.83
C LYS A 123 -8.62 -17.91 14.62
N MET A 124 -8.21 -18.56 15.71
CA MET A 124 -7.34 -19.74 15.69
C MET A 124 -6.09 -19.58 14.77
N GLY A 125 -5.36 -18.47 14.94
CA GLY A 125 -4.15 -18.16 14.18
C GLY A 125 -4.35 -17.46 12.82
N VAL A 126 -5.56 -17.45 12.33
CA VAL A 126 -5.93 -16.88 11.03
C VAL A 126 -6.41 -15.44 11.23
N LYS A 127 -5.93 -14.49 10.42
CA LYS A 127 -6.44 -13.10 10.46
C LYS A 127 -7.92 -13.08 10.11
N HIS A 128 -8.74 -12.56 11.04
CA HIS A 128 -10.19 -12.53 10.89
C HIS A 128 -10.77 -11.37 11.70
N GLY A 129 -11.56 -10.49 11.05
CA GLY A 129 -12.10 -9.28 11.68
C GLY A 129 -11.24 -8.03 11.42
N PRO A 130 -11.43 -6.95 12.22
CA PRO A 130 -10.76 -5.68 12.00
C PRO A 130 -9.27 -5.72 12.33
N HIS A 131 -8.47 -5.04 11.49
CA HIS A 131 -7.08 -4.69 11.72
C HIS A 131 -6.94 -3.18 11.59
N ILE A 132 -6.35 -2.56 12.60
CA ILE A 132 -6.18 -1.12 12.69
C ILE A 132 -4.69 -0.82 12.86
N ILE A 133 -4.18 0.12 12.09
CA ILE A 133 -2.82 0.66 12.23
C ILE A 133 -2.97 2.11 12.68
N TYR A 134 -2.10 2.52 13.60
CA TYR A 134 -2.08 3.87 14.14
C TYR A 134 -0.82 4.62 13.71
N THR A 135 -0.93 5.95 13.62
CA THR A 135 0.20 6.86 13.40
C THR A 135 1.03 7.00 14.68
N SER A 136 2.21 7.61 14.59
CA SER A 136 3.01 7.98 15.76
C SER A 136 2.32 8.96 16.71
N LYS A 137 1.30 9.70 16.22
CA LYS A 137 0.47 10.62 17.02
C LYS A 137 -0.70 9.90 17.73
N GLY A 138 -0.97 8.63 17.38
CA GLY A 138 -2.08 7.83 17.91
C GLY A 138 -3.37 7.91 17.09
N ASP A 139 -3.37 8.66 15.97
CA ASP A 139 -4.51 8.69 15.05
C ASP A 139 -4.57 7.40 14.25
N THR A 140 -5.75 7.06 13.75
CA THR A 140 -5.91 5.93 12.83
C THR A 140 -5.21 6.23 11.50
N ALA A 141 -4.32 5.32 11.07
CA ALA A 141 -3.63 5.36 9.79
C ALA A 141 -4.30 4.46 8.74
N GLU A 142 -4.72 3.26 9.14
CA GLU A 142 -5.40 2.31 8.26
C GLU A 142 -6.40 1.46 9.04
N VAL A 143 -7.55 1.19 8.44
CA VAL A 143 -8.52 0.19 8.90
C VAL A 143 -8.75 -0.79 7.75
N ALA A 144 -8.52 -2.07 8.00
CA ALA A 144 -8.79 -3.15 7.07
C ALA A 144 -9.54 -4.27 7.76
N ASN A 145 -10.52 -4.84 7.10
CA ASN A 145 -11.17 -6.06 7.55
C ASN A 145 -10.56 -7.29 6.87
N TRP A 146 -10.50 -8.38 7.59
CA TRP A 146 -9.91 -9.63 7.16
C TRP A 146 -10.86 -10.81 7.36
N ALA A 147 -10.84 -11.74 6.42
CA ALA A 147 -11.47 -13.04 6.54
C ALA A 147 -10.49 -14.07 5.97
N ASP A 148 -10.17 -15.10 6.77
CA ASP A 148 -9.33 -16.24 6.37
C ASP A 148 -8.00 -15.82 5.72
N ASN A 149 -7.28 -14.90 6.39
CA ASN A 149 -6.00 -14.31 5.94
C ASN A 149 -6.08 -13.43 4.68
N HIS A 150 -7.26 -13.15 4.15
CA HIS A 150 -7.45 -12.25 3.01
C HIS A 150 -8.14 -10.96 3.47
N ARG A 151 -7.79 -9.81 2.88
CA ARG A 151 -8.58 -8.59 3.06
C ARG A 151 -10.00 -8.85 2.54
N HIS A 152 -11.01 -8.49 3.35
CA HIS A 152 -12.41 -8.72 3.02
C HIS A 152 -13.30 -7.69 3.69
N GLY A 153 -14.14 -6.98 2.92
CA GLY A 153 -14.99 -5.90 3.41
C GLY A 153 -14.35 -4.52 3.29
N ARG A 154 -14.86 -3.56 4.02
CA ARG A 154 -14.44 -2.16 3.93
C ARG A 154 -12.97 -1.99 4.32
N TRP A 155 -12.29 -1.14 3.57
CA TRP A 155 -10.94 -0.70 3.80
C TRP A 155 -10.86 0.83 3.70
N TRP A 156 -10.07 1.41 4.59
CA TRP A 156 -9.79 2.84 4.66
C TRP A 156 -8.33 3.04 5.02
N LYS A 157 -7.68 4.02 4.38
CA LYS A 157 -6.28 4.37 4.66
C LYS A 157 -6.11 5.87 4.56
N ARG A 158 -5.43 6.46 5.54
CA ARG A 158 -5.04 7.86 5.56
C ARG A 158 -3.96 8.12 4.50
N ILE A 159 -4.07 9.27 3.82
CA ILE A 159 -3.09 9.83 2.89
C ILE A 159 -2.85 11.27 3.31
N GLY A 160 -1.58 11.68 3.51
CA GLY A 160 -1.29 13.00 4.06
C GLY A 160 -1.77 13.18 5.51
N GLU A 161 -2.21 14.38 5.85
CA GLU A 161 -2.67 14.71 7.20
C GLU A 161 -4.16 14.38 7.44
N ARG A 162 -5.03 14.68 6.48
CA ARG A 162 -6.49 14.49 6.57
C ARG A 162 -7.07 13.69 5.40
N GLY A 163 -6.34 13.66 4.27
CA GLY A 163 -6.75 12.92 3.09
C GLY A 163 -6.86 11.42 3.36
N TYR A 164 -7.64 10.75 2.56
CA TYR A 164 -7.85 9.31 2.70
C TYR A 164 -8.27 8.65 1.40
N ILE A 165 -8.01 7.35 1.34
CA ILE A 165 -8.51 6.46 0.29
C ILE A 165 -9.35 5.37 0.92
N THR A 166 -10.46 5.00 0.28
CA THR A 166 -11.35 3.94 0.77
C THR A 166 -11.91 3.10 -0.37
N GLY A 167 -12.19 1.85 -0.06
CA GLY A 167 -12.74 0.88 -1.00
C GLY A 167 -13.22 -0.37 -0.27
N VAL A 168 -13.53 -1.38 -1.05
CA VAL A 168 -13.97 -2.68 -0.53
C VAL A 168 -13.08 -3.77 -1.11
N TYR A 169 -12.70 -4.73 -0.28
CA TYR A 169 -12.00 -5.94 -0.68
C TYR A 169 -12.92 -7.16 -0.63
N VAL A 170 -12.80 -8.03 -1.60
CA VAL A 170 -13.43 -9.36 -1.62
C VAL A 170 -12.34 -10.38 -1.88
N ARG A 171 -12.12 -11.29 -0.92
CA ARG A 171 -11.09 -12.36 -1.00
C ARG A 171 -9.70 -11.86 -1.43
N GLY A 172 -9.29 -10.70 -0.95
CA GLY A 172 -7.97 -10.11 -1.22
C GLY A 172 -7.89 -9.19 -2.43
N GLY A 173 -8.88 -9.15 -3.32
CA GLY A 173 -9.00 -8.23 -4.46
C GLY A 173 -9.87 -7.03 -4.12
N LEU A 174 -9.54 -5.85 -4.67
CA LEU A 174 -10.45 -4.70 -4.65
C LEU A 174 -11.69 -5.01 -5.49
N GLU A 175 -12.86 -4.58 -4.99
CA GLU A 175 -14.15 -4.82 -5.64
C GLU A 175 -15.04 -3.59 -5.52
N GLY A 176 -15.69 -3.20 -6.63
CA GLY A 176 -16.55 -2.02 -6.66
C GLY A 176 -15.79 -0.71 -6.65
N ARG A 177 -16.40 0.31 -6.06
CA ARG A 177 -15.89 1.70 -6.10
C ARG A 177 -14.76 1.92 -5.11
N LEU A 178 -13.67 2.56 -5.59
CA LEU A 178 -12.60 3.14 -4.80
C LEU A 178 -12.66 4.66 -4.94
N VAL A 179 -12.45 5.39 -3.85
CA VAL A 179 -12.36 6.87 -3.84
C VAL A 179 -11.20 7.34 -3.00
N GLU A 180 -10.61 8.45 -3.41
CA GLU A 180 -9.53 9.14 -2.69
C GLU A 180 -9.84 10.63 -2.60
N TYR A 181 -9.63 11.17 -1.39
CA TYR A 181 -9.80 12.59 -1.07
C TYR A 181 -8.49 13.16 -0.54
N ASP A 182 -8.23 14.43 -0.85
CA ASP A 182 -7.09 15.17 -0.32
C ASP A 182 -7.30 15.65 1.13
N ASP A 183 -6.32 16.40 1.65
CA ASP A 183 -6.36 16.97 3.00
C ASP A 183 -7.45 18.03 3.21
N ASN A 184 -8.01 18.59 2.13
CA ASN A 184 -9.11 19.57 2.15
C ASN A 184 -10.48 18.90 1.97
N GLY A 185 -10.51 17.56 1.75
CA GLY A 185 -11.72 16.80 1.47
C GLY A 185 -12.19 16.90 0.02
N LEU A 186 -11.34 17.38 -0.89
CA LEU A 186 -11.63 17.39 -2.32
C LEU A 186 -11.37 16.00 -2.91
N LEU A 187 -12.23 15.58 -3.83
CA LEU A 187 -12.07 14.32 -4.54
C LEU A 187 -10.87 14.40 -5.48
N ILE A 188 -9.86 13.53 -5.28
CA ILE A 188 -8.69 13.41 -6.14
C ILE A 188 -8.94 12.39 -7.25
N ARG A 189 -9.51 11.23 -6.89
CA ARG A 189 -9.83 10.18 -7.86
C ARG A 189 -10.93 9.26 -7.37
N GLU A 190 -11.64 8.71 -8.33
CA GLU A 190 -12.55 7.60 -8.13
C GLU A 190 -12.39 6.58 -9.26
N GLY A 191 -12.67 5.32 -8.97
CA GLY A 191 -12.60 4.28 -9.98
C GLY A 191 -13.28 3.00 -9.54
N TYR A 192 -13.54 2.12 -10.50
CA TYR A 192 -14.16 0.84 -10.25
C TYR A 192 -13.16 -0.29 -10.46
N TYR A 193 -13.30 -1.30 -9.61
CA TYR A 193 -12.49 -2.52 -9.61
C TYR A 193 -13.40 -3.75 -9.69
N LYS A 194 -12.92 -4.77 -10.36
CA LYS A 194 -13.52 -6.10 -10.43
C LYS A 194 -12.39 -7.14 -10.32
N ASP A 195 -12.55 -8.08 -9.40
CA ASP A 195 -11.55 -9.14 -9.15
C ASP A 195 -10.12 -8.60 -8.88
N GLY A 196 -9.99 -7.42 -8.28
CA GLY A 196 -8.72 -6.75 -8.00
C GLY A 196 -8.16 -5.91 -9.16
N PHE A 197 -8.76 -5.93 -10.32
CA PHE A 197 -8.34 -5.17 -11.51
C PHE A 197 -9.21 -3.94 -11.74
N ARG A 198 -8.63 -2.85 -12.26
CA ARG A 198 -9.42 -1.70 -12.74
C ARG A 198 -10.40 -2.19 -13.79
N HIS A 199 -11.67 -1.77 -13.66
CA HIS A 199 -12.74 -2.16 -14.57
C HIS A 199 -13.81 -1.07 -14.65
N GLY A 200 -14.19 -0.66 -15.88
CA GLY A 200 -15.10 0.47 -16.09
C GLY A 200 -14.39 1.82 -15.95
N SER A 201 -15.10 2.82 -15.43
CA SER A 201 -14.61 4.19 -15.34
C SER A 201 -13.59 4.37 -14.20
N TYR A 202 -12.53 5.14 -14.48
CA TYR A 202 -11.53 5.58 -13.52
C TYR A 202 -11.19 7.05 -13.77
N ARG A 203 -11.49 7.93 -12.82
CA ARG A 203 -11.49 9.38 -12.99
C ARG A 203 -10.55 10.07 -12.05
N PHE A 204 -9.88 11.13 -12.53
CA PHE A 204 -8.99 11.98 -11.74
C PHE A 204 -9.51 13.42 -11.76
N PHE A 205 -9.35 14.09 -10.63
CA PHE A 205 -9.87 15.44 -10.42
C PHE A 205 -8.76 16.34 -9.87
N GLU A 206 -8.80 17.61 -10.27
CA GLU A 206 -8.04 18.72 -9.71
C GLU A 206 -9.03 19.84 -9.38
N ASP A 207 -8.99 20.36 -8.16
CA ASP A 207 -9.90 21.40 -7.68
C ASP A 207 -11.39 21.11 -8.02
N ASN A 208 -11.84 19.87 -7.78
CA ASN A 208 -13.17 19.37 -8.13
C ASN A 208 -13.50 19.33 -9.64
N HIS A 209 -12.54 19.59 -10.51
CA HIS A 209 -12.76 19.47 -11.94
C HIS A 209 -12.20 18.14 -12.44
N LEU A 210 -13.00 17.42 -13.20
CA LEU A 210 -12.55 16.23 -13.91
C LEU A 210 -11.44 16.61 -14.90
N THR A 211 -10.26 15.96 -14.80
CA THR A 211 -9.10 16.23 -15.64
C THR A 211 -8.75 15.05 -16.54
N ILE A 212 -8.99 13.82 -16.04
CA ILE A 212 -8.75 12.58 -16.78
C ILE A 212 -9.93 11.64 -16.54
N ASP A 213 -10.45 11.06 -17.62
CA ASP A 213 -11.47 10.01 -17.60
C ASP A 213 -10.94 8.79 -18.36
N GLU A 214 -10.70 7.71 -17.62
CA GLU A 214 -10.19 6.44 -18.15
C GLU A 214 -11.29 5.39 -18.20
N THR A 215 -11.25 4.56 -19.22
CA THR A 215 -12.05 3.33 -19.33
C THR A 215 -11.13 2.13 -19.31
N TRP A 216 -11.42 1.21 -18.40
CA TRP A 216 -10.62 0.00 -18.17
C TRP A 216 -11.45 -1.26 -18.41
N ASN A 217 -10.82 -2.27 -18.98
CA ASN A 217 -11.39 -3.60 -19.10
C ASN A 217 -10.44 -4.62 -18.46
N HIS A 218 -10.80 -5.03 -17.25
CA HIS A 218 -10.09 -6.04 -16.46
C HIS A 218 -8.55 -5.82 -16.42
N GLY A 219 -8.13 -4.62 -16.02
CA GLY A 219 -6.73 -4.22 -15.91
C GLY A 219 -6.09 -3.68 -17.18
N THR A 220 -6.79 -3.74 -18.32
CA THR A 220 -6.32 -3.18 -19.59
C THR A 220 -6.98 -1.82 -19.83
N LEU A 221 -6.19 -0.79 -20.10
CA LEU A 221 -6.69 0.54 -20.47
C LEU A 221 -7.31 0.46 -21.87
N SER A 222 -8.62 0.78 -21.97
CA SER A 222 -9.35 0.84 -23.26
C SER A 222 -9.41 2.24 -23.83
N ASP A 223 -9.52 3.26 -22.98
CA ASP A 223 -9.50 4.67 -23.37
C ASP A 223 -8.99 5.53 -22.20
N ARG A 224 -8.31 6.63 -22.53
CA ARG A 224 -7.96 7.70 -21.60
C ARG A 224 -8.25 9.03 -22.29
N ARG A 225 -9.21 9.75 -21.75
CA ARG A 225 -9.59 11.07 -22.22
C ARG A 225 -9.05 12.12 -21.28
N VAL A 226 -8.32 13.09 -21.83
CA VAL A 226 -7.74 14.20 -21.08
C VAL A 226 -8.50 15.48 -21.35
N ARG A 227 -8.71 16.27 -20.32
CA ARG A 227 -9.30 17.59 -20.40
C ARG A 227 -8.31 18.54 -21.06
N LEU A 228 -8.77 19.29 -22.08
CA LEU A 228 -8.09 20.42 -22.63
C LEU A 228 -8.66 21.71 -22.03
N LEU A 229 -7.81 22.68 -21.72
CA LEU A 229 -8.24 24.00 -21.28
C LEU A 229 -8.63 24.86 -22.48
N THR A 230 -9.80 24.56 -23.02
CA THR A 230 -10.48 25.29 -24.08
C THR A 230 -11.67 26.07 -23.49
N PRO A 231 -12.20 27.08 -24.16
CA PRO A 231 -13.40 27.82 -23.67
C PRO A 231 -14.58 26.90 -23.32
N ASP A 232 -14.78 25.83 -24.09
CA ASP A 232 -15.94 24.94 -23.97
C ASP A 232 -15.63 23.65 -23.19
N THR A 233 -14.47 23.54 -22.54
CA THR A 233 -14.01 22.36 -21.80
C THR A 233 -14.18 21.05 -22.60
N GLU A 234 -13.18 20.74 -23.40
CA GLU A 234 -13.19 19.56 -24.28
C GLU A 234 -12.37 18.42 -23.68
N PHE A 235 -12.81 17.18 -23.87
CA PHE A 235 -12.05 15.96 -23.57
C PHE A 235 -11.63 15.26 -24.85
N VAL A 236 -10.35 14.96 -24.98
CA VAL A 236 -9.77 14.27 -26.15
C VAL A 236 -9.18 12.94 -25.71
N SER A 237 -9.48 11.87 -26.43
CA SER A 237 -8.84 10.57 -26.23
C SER A 237 -7.37 10.64 -26.61
N ILE A 238 -6.48 10.12 -25.75
CA ILE A 238 -5.05 10.03 -26.07
C ILE A 238 -4.80 9.18 -27.32
N PHE A 239 -5.68 8.25 -27.64
CA PHE A 239 -5.58 7.41 -28.82
C PHE A 239 -5.94 8.14 -30.13
N ASP A 240 -6.63 9.28 -30.04
CA ASP A 240 -6.93 10.15 -31.16
C ASP A 240 -5.86 11.23 -31.43
N ILE A 241 -4.93 11.39 -30.50
CA ILE A 241 -3.84 12.37 -30.63
C ILE A 241 -2.73 11.81 -31.50
N ALA A 242 -2.33 12.57 -32.52
CA ALA A 242 -1.17 12.27 -33.34
C ALA A 242 0.10 12.98 -32.81
N CYS A 243 -0.03 14.26 -32.43
CA CYS A 243 1.10 15.06 -31.98
C CYS A 243 0.64 16.26 -31.14
N LEU A 244 1.53 16.74 -30.29
CA LEU A 244 1.34 17.92 -29.45
C LEU A 244 2.52 18.87 -29.66
N ALA A 245 2.23 20.11 -29.99
CA ALA A 245 3.23 21.13 -30.23
C ALA A 245 3.02 22.36 -29.35
N PRO A 246 3.94 22.65 -28.42
CA PRO A 246 3.88 23.87 -27.63
C PRO A 246 3.98 25.14 -28.49
N GLN A 247 3.15 26.13 -28.18
CA GLN A 247 3.22 27.47 -28.75
C GLN A 247 3.43 28.49 -27.61
N GLY A 248 4.69 28.76 -27.29
CA GLY A 248 5.04 29.59 -26.15
C GLY A 248 4.86 28.87 -24.83
N LYS A 249 4.62 29.60 -23.72
CA LYS A 249 4.61 29.06 -22.36
C LYS A 249 3.24 28.54 -21.90
N ALA A 250 2.15 29.01 -22.52
CA ALA A 250 0.79 28.77 -22.01
C ALA A 250 -0.18 28.32 -23.09
N LYS A 251 0.35 27.66 -24.12
CA LYS A 251 -0.45 27.19 -25.26
C LYS A 251 0.13 25.92 -25.81
N VAL A 252 -0.71 24.91 -26.06
CA VAL A 252 -0.33 23.67 -26.73
C VAL A 252 -1.33 23.41 -27.86
N VAL A 253 -0.83 23.18 -29.06
CA VAL A 253 -1.64 22.70 -30.19
C VAL A 253 -1.64 21.18 -30.14
N VAL A 254 -2.81 20.60 -30.07
CA VAL A 254 -3.07 19.17 -30.12
C VAL A 254 -3.58 18.82 -31.49
N TYR A 255 -2.82 18.02 -32.21
CA TYR A 255 -3.18 17.54 -33.55
C TYR A 255 -3.75 16.15 -33.46
N LEU A 256 -4.94 15.96 -34.01
CA LEU A 256 -5.66 14.69 -33.95
C LEU A 256 -5.41 13.88 -35.25
N LYS A 257 -5.61 12.58 -35.15
CA LYS A 257 -5.43 11.62 -36.24
C LYS A 257 -6.39 11.87 -37.41
N ASP A 258 -7.54 12.48 -37.15
CA ASP A 258 -8.51 12.90 -38.19
C ASP A 258 -8.10 14.17 -38.97
N GLY A 259 -6.95 14.73 -38.66
CA GLY A 259 -6.44 15.97 -39.29
C GLY A 259 -6.95 17.25 -38.62
N SER A 260 -7.85 17.16 -37.67
CA SER A 260 -8.31 18.31 -36.89
C SER A 260 -7.28 18.71 -35.83
N LYS A 261 -7.42 19.94 -35.33
CA LYS A 261 -6.57 20.44 -34.25
C LYS A 261 -7.38 21.10 -33.15
N ARG A 262 -6.84 21.07 -31.94
CA ARG A 262 -7.35 21.75 -30.76
C ARG A 262 -6.25 22.61 -30.17
N VAL A 263 -6.63 23.66 -29.45
CA VAL A 263 -5.67 24.54 -28.78
C VAL A 263 -5.98 24.53 -27.30
N SER A 264 -5.10 23.95 -26.49
CA SER A 264 -5.21 24.01 -25.03
C SER A 264 -4.45 25.23 -24.51
N HIS A 265 -5.10 26.01 -23.64
CA HIS A 265 -4.56 27.23 -23.03
C HIS A 265 -3.90 26.91 -21.69
N GLU A 266 -2.80 26.15 -21.74
CA GLU A 266 -2.05 25.71 -20.59
C GLU A 266 -0.58 25.46 -20.93
N SER A 267 0.26 25.21 -19.93
CA SER A 267 1.64 24.81 -20.16
C SER A 267 1.71 23.39 -20.71
N SER A 268 2.75 23.14 -21.52
CA SER A 268 3.01 21.78 -22.02
C SER A 268 3.24 20.78 -20.89
N GLU A 269 3.82 21.19 -19.76
CA GLU A 269 4.04 20.33 -18.60
C GLU A 269 2.72 19.85 -18.02
N ALA A 270 1.80 20.76 -17.74
CA ALA A 270 0.50 20.43 -17.15
C ALA A 270 -0.33 19.49 -18.05
N LEU A 271 -0.30 19.70 -19.38
CA LEU A 271 -0.99 18.80 -20.30
C LEU A 271 -0.29 17.43 -20.38
N TYR A 272 1.05 17.41 -20.47
CA TYR A 272 1.81 16.17 -20.62
C TYR A 272 1.71 15.25 -19.40
N ASP A 273 1.65 15.82 -18.21
CA ASP A 273 1.42 15.05 -16.97
C ASP A 273 0.09 14.28 -17.01
N ARG A 274 -0.95 14.87 -17.62
CA ARG A 274 -2.26 14.19 -17.77
C ARG A 274 -2.28 13.13 -18.88
N LEU A 275 -1.43 13.25 -19.89
CA LEU A 275 -1.39 12.28 -21.00
C LEU A 275 -0.78 10.93 -20.59
N GLY A 276 0.21 10.95 -19.71
CA GLY A 276 1.02 9.78 -19.37
C GLY A 276 2.12 9.50 -20.40
N SER A 277 3.24 8.99 -19.93
CA SER A 277 4.46 8.82 -20.76
C SER A 277 4.45 7.58 -21.66
N GLU A 278 3.53 6.64 -21.44
CA GLU A 278 3.58 5.31 -22.09
C GLU A 278 3.21 5.33 -23.58
N HIS A 279 2.48 6.34 -24.04
CA HIS A 279 1.98 6.40 -25.43
C HIS A 279 2.67 7.43 -26.29
N PHE A 280 3.49 8.31 -25.69
CA PHE A 280 4.11 9.43 -26.37
C PHE A 280 5.62 9.45 -26.20
N ALA A 281 6.33 9.89 -27.24
CA ALA A 281 7.75 10.14 -27.19
C ALA A 281 8.06 11.58 -27.61
N TYR A 282 9.13 12.15 -27.07
CA TYR A 282 9.62 13.43 -27.54
C TYR A 282 10.23 13.27 -28.93
N ALA A 283 9.64 13.92 -29.93
CA ALA A 283 10.24 14.06 -31.24
C ALA A 283 11.43 15.01 -31.18
N ASN A 284 11.34 16.06 -30.37
CA ASN A 284 12.44 16.96 -30.07
C ASN A 284 12.34 17.45 -28.62
N ARG A 285 13.36 17.17 -27.81
CA ARG A 285 13.41 17.57 -26.41
C ARG A 285 13.49 19.08 -26.20
N LYS A 286 14.14 19.80 -27.10
CA LYS A 286 14.31 21.26 -27.02
C LYS A 286 13.00 22.00 -27.29
N SER A 287 12.26 21.60 -28.30
CA SER A 287 10.94 22.15 -28.62
C SER A 287 9.79 21.50 -27.85
N ARG A 288 10.07 20.42 -27.07
CA ARG A 288 9.10 19.71 -26.26
C ARG A 288 7.89 19.18 -27.06
N ILE A 289 8.07 18.85 -28.29
CA ILE A 289 7.03 18.25 -29.12
C ILE A 289 6.93 16.78 -28.81
N LEU A 290 5.71 16.34 -28.45
CA LEU A 290 5.35 14.94 -28.22
C LEU A 290 4.64 14.37 -29.45
N VAL A 291 5.00 13.14 -29.78
CA VAL A 291 4.38 12.37 -30.86
C VAL A 291 3.87 11.05 -30.30
N ALA A 292 2.67 10.65 -30.69
CA ALA A 292 2.14 9.34 -30.35
C ALA A 292 3.00 8.25 -31.02
N MET A 293 3.56 7.34 -30.23
CA MET A 293 4.51 6.33 -30.71
C MET A 293 3.90 5.41 -31.78
N ASN A 294 2.62 5.12 -31.68
CA ASN A 294 1.90 4.32 -32.66
C ASN A 294 1.60 5.04 -33.99
N CYS A 295 1.85 6.34 -34.05
CA CYS A 295 1.74 7.13 -35.27
C CYS A 295 3.07 7.26 -36.03
N VAL A 296 4.21 6.86 -35.42
CA VAL A 296 5.52 6.98 -36.04
C VAL A 296 5.77 5.82 -36.99
N GLN A 297 5.80 6.05 -38.27
CA GLN A 297 6.12 5.05 -39.29
C GLN A 297 7.61 4.98 -39.63
N GLY A 298 8.32 6.11 -39.53
CA GLY A 298 9.74 6.15 -39.81
C GLY A 298 10.32 7.57 -39.70
N SER A 299 11.57 7.70 -40.12
CA SER A 299 12.26 8.98 -40.25
C SER A 299 12.97 9.08 -41.61
N SER A 300 13.05 10.30 -42.14
CA SER A 300 13.73 10.62 -43.37
C SER A 300 14.40 11.99 -43.28
N LYS A 301 14.97 12.47 -44.41
CA LYS A 301 15.47 13.83 -44.54
C LYS A 301 14.71 14.54 -45.66
N ASP A 302 14.41 15.83 -45.45
CA ASP A 302 13.85 16.67 -46.50
C ASP A 302 14.93 17.09 -47.52
N ALA A 303 14.51 17.86 -48.54
CA ALA A 303 15.40 18.34 -49.60
C ALA A 303 16.56 19.22 -49.06
N GLU A 304 16.37 19.83 -47.88
CA GLU A 304 17.37 20.67 -47.21
C GLU A 304 18.21 19.85 -46.18
N GLY A 305 18.04 18.52 -46.13
CA GLY A 305 18.78 17.62 -45.22
C GLY A 305 18.33 17.61 -43.77
N ARG A 306 17.19 18.21 -43.45
CA ARG A 306 16.59 18.24 -42.12
C ARG A 306 15.87 16.94 -41.82
N ASP A 307 15.87 16.49 -40.55
CA ASP A 307 15.20 15.26 -40.14
C ASP A 307 13.68 15.42 -40.17
N ILE A 308 12.99 14.42 -40.76
CA ILE A 308 11.53 14.33 -40.88
C ILE A 308 11.05 13.09 -40.17
N LEU A 309 9.99 13.21 -39.36
CA LEU A 309 9.23 12.08 -38.85
C LEU A 309 7.98 11.86 -39.70
N ILE A 310 7.76 10.62 -40.09
CA ILE A 310 6.60 10.19 -40.85
C ILE A 310 5.57 9.64 -39.92
N LEU A 311 4.35 10.20 -39.93
CA LEU A 311 3.25 9.81 -39.06
C LEU A 311 2.09 9.21 -39.86
N GLU A 312 1.53 8.09 -39.38
CA GLU A 312 0.27 7.49 -39.86
C GLU A 312 -0.77 7.47 -38.71
N PRO A 313 -2.10 7.42 -38.94
CA PRO A 313 -2.79 6.99 -40.18
C PRO A 313 -3.06 8.11 -41.19
N GLN A 314 -2.54 9.29 -40.99
CA GLN A 314 -2.81 10.37 -41.92
C GLN A 314 -1.55 10.72 -42.71
N PRO A 315 -1.48 10.35 -44.01
CA PRO A 315 -0.38 10.75 -44.88
C PRO A 315 -0.26 12.27 -45.06
N ASP A 316 -1.11 13.03 -44.38
CA ASP A 316 -1.21 14.48 -44.53
C ASP A 316 -0.32 15.29 -43.58
N PHE A 317 0.48 14.63 -42.71
CA PHE A 317 1.32 15.34 -41.76
C PHE A 317 2.78 14.88 -41.83
N VAL A 318 3.66 15.80 -42.17
CA VAL A 318 5.12 15.62 -42.09
C VAL A 318 5.64 16.57 -41.01
N ILE A 319 6.49 16.07 -40.15
CA ILE A 319 7.08 16.87 -39.08
C ILE A 319 8.55 17.12 -39.42
N PHE A 320 8.91 18.38 -39.55
CA PHE A 320 10.28 18.81 -39.85
C PHE A 320 11.00 19.27 -38.60
N HIS A 321 12.24 18.84 -38.44
CA HIS A 321 13.18 19.46 -37.52
C HIS A 321 13.90 20.60 -38.23
N ASP A 322 13.70 21.83 -37.79
CA ASP A 322 14.53 22.98 -38.18
C ASP A 322 15.25 23.57 -36.97
N GLU A 323 16.06 24.61 -37.16
CA GLU A 323 16.79 25.27 -36.06
C GLU A 323 15.87 25.89 -35.03
N ASP A 324 14.63 26.21 -35.39
CA ASP A 324 13.59 26.80 -34.54
C ASP A 324 12.68 25.74 -33.91
N GLY A 325 12.83 24.44 -34.22
CA GLY A 325 12.04 23.34 -33.74
C GLY A 325 11.21 22.62 -34.80
N LEU A 326 10.28 21.78 -34.37
CA LEU A 326 9.46 20.96 -35.26
C LEU A 326 8.35 21.79 -35.91
N LYS A 327 8.28 21.81 -37.22
CA LYS A 327 7.14 22.34 -38.00
C LYS A 327 6.35 21.19 -38.58
N MET A 328 5.04 21.26 -38.43
CA MET A 328 4.10 20.32 -39.05
C MET A 328 3.62 20.89 -40.38
N VAL A 329 3.77 20.11 -41.47
CA VAL A 329 3.37 20.51 -42.82
C VAL A 329 2.46 19.42 -43.39
N ARG A 330 1.37 19.82 -44.10
CA ARG A 330 0.49 18.86 -44.78
C ARG A 330 1.22 18.22 -45.97
N SER A 331 1.06 16.92 -46.18
CA SER A 331 1.75 16.13 -47.20
C SER A 331 1.49 16.60 -48.65
N ARG A 332 0.36 17.28 -48.89
CA ARG A 332 0.05 17.88 -50.21
C ARG A 332 1.06 18.94 -50.69
N GLN A 333 2.04 19.34 -49.86
CA GLN A 333 3.13 20.21 -50.25
C GLN A 333 4.35 19.43 -50.80
N TYR A 334 4.32 18.10 -50.71
CA TYR A 334 5.35 17.24 -51.33
C TYR A 334 4.78 16.64 -52.60
N GLU A 335 5.26 17.10 -53.73
CA GLU A 335 4.97 16.51 -55.03
C GLU A 335 5.62 15.13 -55.17
N GLU A 336 5.18 14.33 -56.15
CA GLU A 336 5.44 12.88 -56.37
C GLU A 336 6.90 12.39 -56.30
N ASP A 337 7.89 13.27 -56.22
CA ASP A 337 9.33 12.93 -56.12
C ASP A 337 9.93 13.19 -54.70
N SER A 338 9.12 13.26 -53.67
CA SER A 338 9.62 13.54 -52.32
C SER A 338 10.43 12.38 -51.74
N PRO A 339 11.47 12.65 -50.92
CA PRO A 339 12.21 11.62 -50.19
C PRO A 339 11.29 10.70 -49.34
N LEU A 340 10.09 11.15 -49.02
CA LEU A 340 9.05 10.45 -48.31
C LEU A 340 8.51 9.25 -49.12
N GLU A 341 8.21 9.43 -50.41
CA GLU A 341 7.74 8.35 -51.29
C GLU A 341 8.84 7.32 -51.60
N GLN A 342 10.08 7.75 -51.69
CA GLN A 342 11.23 6.83 -51.84
C GLN A 342 11.36 5.93 -50.59
N LEU A 343 11.20 6.49 -49.38
CA LEU A 343 11.28 5.72 -48.13
C LEU A 343 10.14 4.72 -47.98
N ILE A 344 8.93 5.05 -48.43
CA ILE A 344 7.78 4.14 -48.46
C ILE A 344 8.03 2.99 -49.43
N ARG A 345 8.51 3.28 -50.64
CA ARG A 345 8.85 2.27 -51.67
C ARG A 345 10.00 1.34 -51.23
N ASP A 346 10.96 1.82 -50.46
CA ASP A 346 12.09 1.02 -49.97
C ASP A 346 11.72 0.12 -48.79
N LYS A 347 10.62 0.41 -48.09
CA LYS A 347 10.05 -0.48 -47.05
C LYS A 347 9.10 -1.56 -47.60
N GLU A 348 8.58 -1.38 -48.81
CA GLU A 348 7.71 -2.35 -49.48
C GLU A 348 8.50 -3.39 -50.33
N LYS A 349 9.81 -3.26 -50.40
CA LYS A 349 10.76 -4.24 -50.96
C LYS A 349 11.45 -5.04 -49.84
#